data_7078e131b5f777aca381184f3c16545a
#
_entry.id   7078e131b5f777aca381184f3c16545a
#
_cell.length_a   1.000
_cell.length_b   1.000
_cell.length_c   1.000
_cell.angle_alpha   90.00
_cell.angle_beta   90.00
_cell.angle_gamma   90.00
#
_symmetry.space_group_name_H-M   'P 1'
#
loop_
_entity.id
_entity.type
_entity.pdbx_description
1 polymer ?
#
loop_
_entity_poly.entity_id
_entity_poly.type
_entity_poly.pdbx_seq_one_letter_code
_entity_poly.pdbx_strand_id
1 'polypeptide(L)'
;ADYYVSWLKGLRDVYGLEFTAIGCRNEKEVSYDFVKWFRKTLNANGFSNLKIHAFDNWYKGKLNFVKDMFIDKELCDAIDIIGGHVFYEGEPVSVEERAMAEKLGKPIWDTEDHVYKKGFDCLISLVECFNGNYIHNGATKIVNWYDIAGIYPMEPYSEDPPTVLAYEPWSGHFKVRQALWGYAHYGQFTQVGWEYLNGACMDLNGGGSLVTLKSPEGDYSIIIETKGAKALQTLHFTLDGSLSDNNLCVWHSNAEKQFTRLNDIKITGKEFTLTIAPDAVYSLSTTTGQQKGSYDAPASKPFPFPYYETFEQYKHPEQYGYLPRYTADICGAFEIADRPDGKGKCMRQVVPVPTISWAPDWKYYSIIGDSAWNDYDVSADLYLNSGDAAGIMGRINDVGSGYGIIPKGYYLQLGDDGLCKLVVVRGKVDKKKLIGDAEQQAFIKNSKDEGEGGEKVLASVKLSGISSGKWYNLKLRFKGNEIIGFIDDKQVLKANDDLYGHGMAGLFAEKYQDKVSTPYFDNLRIAEVGTRHLKPTAAFHGQTPIYTTSKKEK
;
A
#
# COMPACT_ATOMS: atom_id res chain seq x y z
N ALA A 1 -6.57 22.45 1.05
CA ALA A 1 -7.89 22.07 1.55
C ALA A 1 -8.86 21.81 0.40
N ASP A 2 -8.94 22.67 -0.63
CA ASP A 2 -9.88 22.50 -1.75
C ASP A 2 -9.69 21.18 -2.50
N TYR A 3 -8.44 20.72 -2.66
CA TYR A 3 -8.14 19.40 -3.20
C TYR A 3 -8.83 18.28 -2.39
N TYR A 4 -8.71 18.30 -1.06
CA TYR A 4 -9.36 17.31 -0.18
C TYR A 4 -10.88 17.37 -0.30
N VAL A 5 -11.46 18.56 -0.35
CA VAL A 5 -12.91 18.72 -0.51
C VAL A 5 -13.37 18.18 -1.86
N SER A 6 -12.64 18.46 -2.95
CA SER A 6 -12.95 17.94 -4.29
C SER A 6 -12.87 16.41 -4.31
N TRP A 7 -11.84 15.84 -3.68
CA TRP A 7 -11.67 14.40 -3.55
C TRP A 7 -12.80 13.74 -2.75
N LEU A 8 -13.14 14.30 -1.58
CA LEU A 8 -14.25 13.80 -0.74
C LEU A 8 -15.59 13.85 -1.47
N LYS A 9 -15.87 14.95 -2.18
CA LYS A 9 -17.07 15.08 -3.01
C LYS A 9 -17.08 14.04 -4.14
N GLY A 10 -15.96 13.87 -4.83
CA GLY A 10 -15.83 12.88 -5.90
C GLY A 10 -16.07 11.45 -5.40
N LEU A 11 -15.50 11.06 -4.27
CA LEU A 11 -15.73 9.74 -3.69
C LEU A 11 -17.20 9.51 -3.30
N ARG A 12 -17.82 10.50 -2.68
CA ARG A 12 -19.25 10.43 -2.34
C ARG A 12 -20.13 10.38 -3.59
N ASP A 13 -19.91 11.29 -4.52
CA ASP A 13 -20.82 11.48 -5.67
C ASP A 13 -20.65 10.40 -6.74
N VAL A 14 -19.44 9.85 -6.91
CA VAL A 14 -19.15 8.78 -7.89
C VAL A 14 -19.29 7.39 -7.30
N TYR A 15 -18.78 7.18 -6.08
CA TYR A 15 -18.67 5.83 -5.49
C TYR A 15 -19.62 5.60 -4.31
N GLY A 16 -20.34 6.62 -3.83
CA GLY A 16 -21.19 6.52 -2.65
C GLY A 16 -20.43 6.27 -1.34
N LEU A 17 -19.15 6.62 -1.30
CA LEU A 17 -18.28 6.42 -0.14
C LEU A 17 -18.26 7.66 0.74
N GLU A 18 -18.47 7.46 2.04
CA GLU A 18 -18.34 8.49 3.06
C GLU A 18 -17.25 8.11 4.07
N PHE A 19 -16.46 9.09 4.47
CA PHE A 19 -15.40 8.91 5.46
C PHE A 19 -15.80 9.46 6.81
N THR A 20 -15.35 8.79 7.88
CA THR A 20 -15.55 9.23 9.25
C THR A 20 -14.37 10.02 9.79
N ALA A 21 -13.18 9.84 9.23
CA ALA A 21 -11.98 10.56 9.62
C ALA A 21 -11.04 10.78 8.43
N ILE A 22 -10.21 11.81 8.52
CA ILE A 22 -9.21 12.18 7.52
C ILE A 22 -7.95 12.71 8.21
N GLY A 23 -6.77 12.33 7.68
CA GLY A 23 -5.48 12.90 8.08
C GLY A 23 -5.13 14.16 7.31
N CYS A 24 -4.28 14.98 7.88
CA CYS A 24 -3.83 16.20 7.22
C CYS A 24 -2.80 15.89 6.12
N ARG A 25 -1.83 15.05 6.41
CA ARG A 25 -0.74 14.68 5.50
C ARG A 25 0.10 13.56 6.11
N ASN A 26 0.43 12.55 5.31
CA ASN A 26 1.25 11.44 5.76
C ASN A 26 2.71 11.86 5.93
N GLU A 27 3.28 11.70 7.13
CA GLU A 27 4.71 11.84 7.47
C GLU A 27 5.42 13.11 6.96
N LYS A 28 4.66 14.17 6.80
CA LYS A 28 5.18 15.48 6.41
C LYS A 28 4.65 16.54 7.35
N GLU A 29 5.47 17.53 7.62
CA GLU A 29 5.07 18.63 8.47
C GLU A 29 3.89 19.40 7.89
N VAL A 30 2.99 19.77 8.80
CA VAL A 30 1.80 20.56 8.54
C VAL A 30 1.74 21.67 9.57
N SER A 31 1.56 22.92 9.12
CA SER A 31 1.39 24.04 10.04
C SER A 31 0.06 23.97 10.77
N TYR A 32 0.01 24.49 11.99
CA TYR A 32 -1.24 24.63 12.76
C TYR A 32 -2.27 25.49 12.03
N ASP A 33 -1.83 26.51 11.33
CA ASP A 33 -2.72 27.37 10.54
C ASP A 33 -3.41 26.59 9.41
N PHE A 34 -2.69 25.64 8.79
CA PHE A 34 -3.30 24.77 7.77
C PHE A 34 -4.42 23.91 8.39
N VAL A 35 -4.19 23.29 9.53
CA VAL A 35 -5.20 22.42 10.18
C VAL A 35 -6.44 23.20 10.56
N LYS A 36 -6.27 24.39 11.14
CA LYS A 36 -7.37 25.31 11.50
C LYS A 36 -8.16 25.72 10.26
N TRP A 37 -7.46 26.09 9.20
CA TRP A 37 -8.09 26.45 7.94
C TRP A 37 -8.76 25.24 7.26
N PHE A 38 -8.15 24.07 7.34
CA PHE A 38 -8.70 22.81 6.80
C PHE A 38 -10.03 22.46 7.48
N ARG A 39 -10.10 22.56 8.81
CA ARG A 39 -11.35 22.38 9.57
C ARG A 39 -12.44 23.35 9.10
N LYS A 40 -12.11 24.63 8.96
CA LYS A 40 -13.04 25.65 8.47
C LYS A 40 -13.55 25.32 7.06
N THR A 41 -12.65 24.90 6.19
CA THR A 41 -12.98 24.53 4.81
C THR A 41 -13.89 23.30 4.77
N LEU A 42 -13.61 22.26 5.55
CA LEU A 42 -14.47 21.08 5.66
C LEU A 42 -15.88 21.46 6.14
N ASN A 43 -15.97 22.26 7.19
CA ASN A 43 -17.24 22.73 7.75
C ASN A 43 -18.07 23.51 6.71
N ALA A 44 -17.44 24.43 5.98
CA ALA A 44 -18.09 25.24 4.94
C ALA A 44 -18.57 24.42 3.73
N ASN A 45 -18.04 23.20 3.54
CA ASN A 45 -18.37 22.32 2.42
C ASN A 45 -19.24 21.12 2.79
N GLY A 46 -19.85 21.10 3.99
CA GLY A 46 -20.77 20.05 4.43
C GLY A 46 -20.10 18.82 5.04
N PHE A 47 -18.82 18.92 5.45
CA PHE A 47 -18.05 17.86 6.10
C PHE A 47 -17.75 18.15 7.57
N SER A 48 -18.67 18.82 8.29
CA SER A 48 -18.48 19.19 9.71
C SER A 48 -18.36 17.99 10.63
N ASN A 49 -18.95 16.84 10.27
CA ASN A 49 -18.89 15.60 11.05
C ASN A 49 -17.63 14.75 10.75
N LEU A 50 -16.87 15.10 9.72
CA LEU A 50 -15.63 14.40 9.38
C LEU A 50 -14.56 14.76 10.40
N LYS A 51 -14.04 13.76 11.11
CA LYS A 51 -13.01 13.95 12.13
C LYS A 51 -11.64 14.18 11.47
N ILE A 52 -10.83 15.08 12.06
CA ILE A 52 -9.43 15.26 11.65
C ILE A 52 -8.53 14.55 12.66
N HIS A 53 -7.70 13.63 12.20
CA HIS A 53 -6.57 13.14 12.95
C HIS A 53 -5.28 13.85 12.51
N ALA A 54 -4.36 14.07 13.45
CA ALA A 54 -3.13 14.80 13.20
C ALA A 54 -2.05 14.37 14.20
N PHE A 55 -0.78 14.41 13.84
CA PHE A 55 -0.21 14.86 12.54
C PHE A 55 0.44 13.71 11.76
N ASP A 56 0.19 12.45 12.13
CA ASP A 56 0.60 11.26 11.39
C ASP A 56 2.11 11.24 11.06
N ASN A 57 2.93 11.56 12.05
CA ASN A 57 4.39 11.56 11.96
C ASN A 57 5.00 10.43 12.79
N TRP A 58 6.20 10.00 12.40
CA TRP A 58 6.94 8.87 13.02
C TRP A 58 8.15 9.30 13.86
N TYR A 59 8.65 10.51 13.70
CA TYR A 59 9.86 10.98 14.35
C TYR A 59 9.67 11.23 15.86
N LYS A 60 10.80 11.39 16.57
CA LYS A 60 10.80 11.68 18.00
C LYS A 60 10.11 13.01 18.31
N GLY A 61 9.22 12.98 19.29
CA GLY A 61 8.42 14.15 19.68
C GLY A 61 7.24 14.42 18.75
N LYS A 62 6.82 13.44 17.97
CA LYS A 62 5.67 13.53 17.04
C LYS A 62 4.38 13.98 17.69
N LEU A 63 4.21 13.78 19.00
CA LEU A 63 3.03 14.20 19.78
C LEU A 63 3.24 15.49 20.57
N ASN A 64 4.33 16.22 20.42
CA ASN A 64 4.56 17.49 21.13
C ASN A 64 3.46 18.52 20.95
N PHE A 65 2.76 18.51 19.80
CA PHE A 65 1.63 19.41 19.53
C PHE A 65 0.46 19.27 20.53
N VAL A 66 0.36 18.14 21.23
CA VAL A 66 -0.69 17.92 22.24
C VAL A 66 -0.60 18.97 23.36
N LYS A 67 0.61 19.40 23.72
CA LYS A 67 0.83 20.50 24.69
C LYS A 67 0.26 21.82 24.18
N ASP A 68 0.44 22.10 22.90
CA ASP A 68 0.01 23.35 22.29
C ASP A 68 -1.52 23.45 22.19
N MET A 69 -2.22 22.31 22.11
CA MET A 69 -3.70 22.27 22.14
C MET A 69 -4.31 22.79 23.44
N PHE A 70 -3.57 22.81 24.55
CA PHE A 70 -4.04 23.43 25.80
C PHE A 70 -3.99 24.97 25.76
N ILE A 71 -3.10 25.53 24.95
CA ILE A 71 -2.87 26.95 24.81
C ILE A 71 -3.68 27.52 23.66
N ASP A 72 -3.71 26.79 22.55
CA ASP A 72 -4.39 27.18 21.33
C ASP A 72 -5.72 26.43 21.17
N LYS A 73 -6.79 27.09 21.66
CA LYS A 73 -8.14 26.53 21.60
C LYS A 73 -8.60 26.23 20.17
N GLU A 74 -8.24 27.08 19.21
CA GLU A 74 -8.63 26.86 17.80
C GLU A 74 -7.95 25.62 17.21
N LEU A 75 -6.70 25.37 17.58
CA LEU A 75 -5.99 24.14 17.24
C LEU A 75 -6.67 22.91 17.87
N CYS A 76 -7.01 23.02 19.15
CA CYS A 76 -7.71 21.96 19.86
C CYS A 76 -9.07 21.63 19.22
N ASP A 77 -9.84 22.66 18.86
CA ASP A 77 -11.16 22.49 18.22
C ASP A 77 -11.04 21.95 16.78
N ALA A 78 -9.91 22.15 16.12
CA ALA A 78 -9.66 21.67 14.76
C ALA A 78 -9.28 20.18 14.68
N ILE A 79 -8.65 19.63 15.71
CA ILE A 79 -8.15 18.25 15.77
C ILE A 79 -9.08 17.43 16.65
N ASP A 80 -9.67 16.36 16.11
CA ASP A 80 -10.56 15.46 16.85
C ASP A 80 -9.80 14.28 17.46
N ILE A 81 -8.71 13.85 16.82
CA ILE A 81 -7.98 12.63 17.13
C ILE A 81 -6.48 12.93 17.15
N ILE A 82 -5.79 12.49 18.18
CA ILE A 82 -4.33 12.56 18.27
C ILE A 82 -3.76 11.36 17.52
N GLY A 83 -3.19 11.63 16.34
CA GLY A 83 -2.63 10.62 15.44
C GLY A 83 -1.12 10.64 15.40
N GLY A 84 -0.50 9.48 15.42
CA GLY A 84 0.92 9.31 15.20
C GLY A 84 1.23 7.93 14.63
N HIS A 85 2.41 7.76 14.03
CA HIS A 85 2.87 6.50 13.46
C HIS A 85 3.85 5.79 14.37
N VAL A 86 3.88 4.47 14.27
CA VAL A 86 4.93 3.60 14.82
C VAL A 86 5.12 3.79 16.32
N PHE A 87 4.08 3.48 17.08
CA PHE A 87 4.18 3.48 18.55
C PHE A 87 4.80 2.18 19.08
N TYR A 88 4.63 1.08 18.36
CA TYR A 88 5.09 -0.23 18.81
C TYR A 88 6.60 -0.41 18.64
N GLU A 89 7.14 -0.22 17.43
CA GLU A 89 8.59 -0.39 17.17
C GLU A 89 9.37 0.95 17.24
N GLY A 90 8.68 2.08 17.37
CA GLY A 90 9.26 3.41 17.42
C GLY A 90 9.17 4.09 18.77
N GLU A 91 8.87 5.39 18.77
CA GLU A 91 8.69 6.15 20.02
C GLU A 91 7.26 5.95 20.55
N PRO A 92 7.10 5.32 21.72
CA PRO A 92 5.79 5.14 22.34
C PRO A 92 5.20 6.48 22.82
N VAL A 93 3.91 6.49 23.08
CA VAL A 93 3.25 7.62 23.74
C VAL A 93 3.71 7.71 25.18
N SER A 94 4.21 8.87 25.58
CA SER A 94 4.63 9.08 26.97
C SER A 94 3.44 9.12 27.92
N VAL A 95 3.68 8.83 29.20
CA VAL A 95 2.65 8.93 30.27
C VAL A 95 2.06 10.34 30.34
N GLU A 96 2.89 11.37 30.11
CA GLU A 96 2.46 12.77 30.11
C GLU A 96 1.53 13.07 28.93
N GLU A 97 1.88 12.64 27.71
CA GLU A 97 1.07 12.84 26.51
C GLU A 97 -0.27 12.10 26.61
N ARG A 98 -0.26 10.86 27.12
CA ARG A 98 -1.49 10.09 27.39
C ARG A 98 -2.40 10.83 28.38
N ALA A 99 -1.87 11.32 29.50
CA ALA A 99 -2.63 12.06 30.49
C ALA A 99 -3.17 13.39 29.94
N MET A 100 -2.43 14.03 29.04
CA MET A 100 -2.90 15.23 28.34
C MET A 100 -4.03 14.92 27.37
N ALA A 101 -3.92 13.86 26.58
CA ALA A 101 -4.97 13.41 25.66
C ALA A 101 -6.29 13.10 26.42
N GLU A 102 -6.19 12.41 27.54
CA GLU A 102 -7.32 12.14 28.45
C GLU A 102 -7.99 13.42 28.95
N LYS A 103 -7.21 14.41 29.40
CA LYS A 103 -7.73 15.73 29.86
C LYS A 103 -8.41 16.50 28.73
N LEU A 104 -7.92 16.37 27.48
CA LEU A 104 -8.53 16.99 26.31
C LEU A 104 -9.77 16.23 25.82
N GLY A 105 -10.01 15.02 26.33
CA GLY A 105 -11.07 14.13 25.86
C GLY A 105 -10.89 13.66 24.43
N LYS A 106 -9.63 13.52 23.97
CA LYS A 106 -9.32 13.13 22.59
C LYS A 106 -8.70 11.75 22.54
N PRO A 107 -9.21 10.84 21.67
CA PRO A 107 -8.62 9.52 21.50
C PRO A 107 -7.25 9.62 20.85
N ILE A 108 -6.39 8.65 21.18
CA ILE A 108 -5.11 8.43 20.51
C ILE A 108 -5.29 7.30 19.50
N TRP A 109 -4.81 7.49 18.28
CA TRP A 109 -4.73 6.49 17.25
C TRP A 109 -3.28 6.29 16.80
N ASP A 110 -2.87 5.04 16.68
CA ASP A 110 -1.70 4.67 15.90
C ASP A 110 -2.14 4.63 14.44
N THR A 111 -1.83 5.70 13.70
CA THR A 111 -2.35 5.92 12.37
C THR A 111 -1.55 5.24 11.27
N GLU A 112 -0.38 4.70 11.60
CA GLU A 112 0.37 3.73 10.80
C GLU A 112 1.37 3.02 11.70
N ASP A 113 1.24 1.71 11.84
CA ASP A 113 2.25 0.86 12.47
C ASP A 113 2.57 -0.33 11.57
N HIS A 114 3.63 -1.04 11.84
CA HIS A 114 4.04 -2.18 11.05
C HIS A 114 4.76 -3.23 11.90
N VAL A 115 4.67 -4.48 11.46
CA VAL A 115 5.37 -5.60 12.08
C VAL A 115 6.09 -6.36 10.98
N TYR A 116 7.36 -6.04 10.75
CA TYR A 116 8.21 -6.69 9.73
C TYR A 116 8.75 -8.03 10.20
N LYS A 117 7.85 -9.00 10.33
CA LYS A 117 8.14 -10.36 10.77
C LYS A 117 7.57 -11.39 9.81
N LYS A 118 8.03 -12.63 9.90
CA LYS A 118 7.61 -13.74 9.01
C LYS A 118 6.81 -14.79 9.77
N GLY A 119 5.90 -15.42 9.04
CA GLY A 119 5.21 -16.61 9.54
C GLY A 119 4.49 -16.39 10.86
N PHE A 120 4.66 -17.30 11.80
CA PHE A 120 4.01 -17.23 13.11
C PHE A 120 4.56 -16.09 13.99
N ASP A 121 5.84 -15.74 13.83
CA ASP A 121 6.40 -14.59 14.55
C ASP A 121 5.72 -13.28 14.15
N CYS A 122 5.33 -13.12 12.90
CA CYS A 122 4.49 -12.00 12.47
C CYS A 122 3.11 -12.03 13.14
N LEU A 123 2.43 -13.17 13.15
CA LEU A 123 1.12 -13.32 13.78
C LEU A 123 1.13 -12.91 15.25
N ILE A 124 2.03 -13.49 16.03
CA ILE A 124 2.08 -13.22 17.48
C ILE A 124 2.53 -11.79 17.78
N SER A 125 3.47 -11.25 16.98
CA SER A 125 3.94 -9.87 17.13
C SER A 125 2.85 -8.84 16.74
N LEU A 126 1.95 -9.17 15.82
CA LEU A 126 0.78 -8.32 15.54
C LEU A 126 -0.14 -8.24 16.75
N VAL A 127 -0.42 -9.36 17.41
CA VAL A 127 -1.27 -9.35 18.62
C VAL A 127 -0.56 -8.63 19.77
N GLU A 128 0.76 -8.82 19.94
CA GLU A 128 1.58 -8.05 20.88
C GLU A 128 1.51 -6.54 20.57
N CYS A 129 1.65 -6.15 19.30
CA CYS A 129 1.52 -4.75 18.86
C CYS A 129 0.14 -4.18 19.22
N PHE A 130 -0.94 -4.91 18.96
CA PHE A 130 -2.29 -4.43 19.23
C PHE A 130 -2.55 -4.30 20.73
N ASN A 131 -2.17 -5.30 21.53
CA ASN A 131 -2.28 -5.25 22.99
C ASN A 131 -1.45 -4.11 23.56
N GLY A 132 -0.17 -4.04 23.18
CA GLY A 132 0.79 -3.05 23.67
C GLY A 132 0.39 -1.62 23.30
N ASN A 133 -0.17 -1.41 22.12
CA ASN A 133 -0.67 -0.12 21.71
C ASN A 133 -1.78 0.41 22.65
N TYR A 134 -2.67 -0.46 23.13
CA TYR A 134 -3.61 -0.01 24.15
C TYR A 134 -2.96 0.10 25.54
N ILE A 135 -2.27 -0.94 25.98
CA ILE A 135 -1.71 -1.02 27.37
C ILE A 135 -0.74 0.14 27.63
N HIS A 136 0.21 0.36 26.72
CA HIS A 136 1.28 1.33 26.90
C HIS A 136 0.96 2.70 26.33
N ASN A 137 0.32 2.77 25.16
CA ASN A 137 0.11 4.01 24.41
C ASN A 137 -1.30 4.61 24.59
N GLY A 138 -2.28 3.85 25.09
CA GLY A 138 -3.68 4.27 25.16
C GLY A 138 -4.34 4.41 23.80
N ALA A 139 -3.75 3.85 22.76
CA ALA A 139 -4.30 3.90 21.42
C ALA A 139 -5.53 2.99 21.30
N THR A 140 -6.63 3.55 20.77
CA THR A 140 -7.90 2.84 20.61
C THR A 140 -8.19 2.44 19.16
N LYS A 141 -7.31 2.78 18.24
CA LYS A 141 -7.29 2.32 16.85
C LYS A 141 -5.85 2.20 16.40
N ILE A 142 -5.59 1.14 15.66
CA ILE A 142 -4.30 0.88 15.02
C ILE A 142 -4.57 0.66 13.54
N VAL A 143 -3.82 1.34 12.68
CA VAL A 143 -3.79 1.11 11.23
C VAL A 143 -2.46 0.46 10.92
N ASN A 144 -2.49 -0.82 10.63
CA ASN A 144 -1.25 -1.55 10.32
C ASN A 144 -0.91 -1.43 8.84
N TRP A 145 0.32 -1.13 8.54
CA TRP A 145 0.85 -1.07 7.19
C TRP A 145 1.65 -2.35 6.93
N TYR A 146 1.28 -3.15 5.96
CA TYR A 146 0.09 -3.16 5.10
C TYR A 146 -0.54 -4.55 5.01
N ASP A 147 -1.81 -4.65 4.60
CA ASP A 147 -2.54 -5.92 4.63
C ASP A 147 -2.39 -6.77 3.38
N ILE A 148 -2.36 -6.17 2.22
CA ILE A 148 -2.36 -6.86 0.93
C ILE A 148 -1.15 -6.43 0.12
N ALA A 149 -0.26 -7.37 -0.18
CA ALA A 149 0.78 -7.16 -1.18
C ALA A 149 0.17 -7.40 -2.56
N GLY A 150 0.15 -6.34 -3.34
CA GLY A 150 -0.43 -6.35 -4.67
C GLY A 150 0.51 -6.87 -5.75
N ILE A 151 0.23 -6.48 -6.97
CA ILE A 151 0.91 -6.87 -8.18
C ILE A 151 2.41 -6.51 -8.13
N TYR A 152 3.25 -7.43 -8.61
CA TYR A 152 4.70 -7.27 -8.79
C TYR A 152 5.50 -7.10 -7.48
N PRO A 153 5.99 -8.19 -6.90
CA PRO A 153 6.75 -8.20 -5.65
C PRO A 153 8.20 -7.75 -5.88
N MET A 154 8.41 -6.50 -6.25
CA MET A 154 9.74 -5.97 -6.58
C MET A 154 10.30 -5.03 -5.53
N GLU A 155 9.53 -4.75 -4.49
CA GLU A 155 9.99 -3.98 -3.34
C GLU A 155 10.50 -4.87 -2.22
N PRO A 156 11.45 -4.40 -1.39
CA PRO A 156 12.05 -5.19 -0.31
C PRO A 156 11.04 -5.73 0.71
N TYR A 157 9.91 -5.04 0.88
CA TYR A 157 8.88 -5.36 1.89
C TYR A 157 7.69 -6.16 1.38
N SER A 158 7.70 -6.57 0.13
CA SER A 158 6.54 -7.17 -0.52
C SER A 158 6.08 -8.50 0.07
N GLU A 159 6.92 -9.20 0.84
CA GLU A 159 6.61 -10.52 1.39
C GLU A 159 6.28 -10.54 2.89
N ASP A 160 6.61 -9.51 3.61
CA ASP A 160 6.42 -9.36 5.05
C ASP A 160 5.98 -7.92 5.34
N PRO A 161 4.91 -7.65 5.89
CA PRO A 161 3.99 -8.27 6.83
C PRO A 161 2.58 -8.61 6.30
N PRO A 162 2.29 -8.63 4.99
CA PRO A 162 0.89 -8.68 4.54
C PRO A 162 0.16 -9.95 4.96
N THR A 163 -1.16 -9.82 5.10
CA THR A 163 -2.07 -10.93 5.36
C THR A 163 -2.30 -11.77 4.12
N VAL A 164 -2.24 -11.13 2.95
CA VAL A 164 -2.47 -11.77 1.64
C VAL A 164 -1.46 -11.27 0.62
N LEU A 165 -0.86 -12.21 -0.10
CA LEU A 165 -0.07 -11.94 -1.31
C LEU A 165 -0.93 -12.17 -2.54
N ALA A 166 -1.17 -11.12 -3.33
CA ALA A 166 -2.03 -11.13 -4.51
C ALA A 166 -1.27 -10.63 -5.75
N TYR A 167 -0.16 -11.30 -6.08
CA TYR A 167 0.77 -10.87 -7.14
C TYR A 167 0.30 -11.17 -8.56
N GLU A 168 -0.73 -11.99 -8.71
CA GLU A 168 -1.16 -12.50 -10.00
C GLU A 168 -2.63 -12.14 -10.29
N PRO A 169 -2.99 -10.87 -10.49
CA PRO A 169 -4.38 -10.51 -10.77
C PRO A 169 -4.92 -11.13 -12.08
N TRP A 170 -4.03 -11.51 -13.01
CA TRP A 170 -4.41 -12.22 -14.24
C TRP A 170 -4.86 -13.66 -14.02
N SER A 171 -4.43 -14.32 -12.96
CA SER A 171 -4.86 -15.67 -12.57
C SER A 171 -5.88 -15.66 -11.44
N GLY A 172 -5.93 -14.57 -10.68
CA GLY A 172 -6.65 -14.48 -9.41
C GLY A 172 -5.98 -15.27 -8.28
N HIS A 173 -4.78 -15.82 -8.51
CA HIS A 173 -4.05 -16.53 -7.46
C HIS A 173 -3.66 -15.62 -6.32
N PHE A 174 -3.83 -16.12 -5.10
CA PHE A 174 -3.38 -15.44 -3.89
C PHE A 174 -2.87 -16.44 -2.86
N LYS A 175 -2.06 -15.95 -1.93
CA LYS A 175 -1.57 -16.73 -0.78
C LYS A 175 -1.99 -16.04 0.50
N VAL A 176 -2.68 -16.75 1.37
CA VAL A 176 -2.98 -16.28 2.73
C VAL A 176 -1.77 -16.53 3.63
N ARG A 177 -1.37 -15.50 4.35
CA ARG A 177 -0.23 -15.54 5.29
C ARG A 177 -0.73 -15.77 6.71
N GLN A 178 0.18 -16.19 7.59
CA GLN A 178 -0.19 -16.42 8.98
C GLN A 178 -0.62 -15.14 9.71
N ALA A 179 -0.11 -13.99 9.28
CA ALA A 179 -0.49 -12.67 9.76
C ALA A 179 -2.02 -12.45 9.80
N LEU A 180 -2.77 -12.99 8.80
CA LEU A 180 -4.24 -12.90 8.77
C LEU A 180 -4.90 -13.36 10.07
N TRP A 181 -4.34 -14.41 10.68
CA TRP A 181 -4.93 -14.97 11.88
C TRP A 181 -4.64 -14.12 13.13
N GLY A 182 -3.61 -13.27 13.13
CA GLY A 182 -3.40 -12.23 14.13
C GLY A 182 -4.56 -11.23 14.12
N TYR A 183 -4.95 -10.75 12.94
CA TYR A 183 -6.13 -9.89 12.78
C TYR A 183 -7.43 -10.61 13.15
N ALA A 184 -7.56 -11.90 12.82
CA ALA A 184 -8.77 -12.67 13.16
C ALA A 184 -8.98 -12.79 14.68
N HIS A 185 -7.89 -12.86 15.47
CA HIS A 185 -7.93 -12.85 16.94
C HIS A 185 -8.50 -11.55 17.53
N TYR A 186 -8.53 -10.46 16.76
CA TYR A 186 -9.19 -9.22 17.13
C TYR A 186 -10.51 -9.02 16.38
N GLY A 187 -10.48 -9.09 15.06
CA GLY A 187 -11.59 -8.69 14.21
C GLY A 187 -12.83 -9.57 14.31
N GLN A 188 -12.70 -10.83 14.78
CA GLN A 188 -13.85 -11.70 15.04
C GLN A 188 -14.29 -11.71 16.52
N PHE A 189 -13.57 -11.01 17.39
CA PHE A 189 -13.81 -11.01 18.83
C PHE A 189 -14.22 -9.66 19.38
N THR A 190 -14.09 -8.61 18.60
CA THR A 190 -14.40 -7.23 19.00
C THR A 190 -15.16 -6.50 17.92
N GLN A 191 -15.88 -5.46 18.31
CA GLN A 191 -16.57 -4.57 17.37
C GLN A 191 -16.28 -3.11 17.71
N VAL A 192 -16.46 -2.22 16.73
CA VAL A 192 -16.37 -0.79 16.96
C VAL A 192 -17.40 -0.37 18.01
N GLY A 193 -16.97 0.36 19.03
CA GLY A 193 -17.80 0.75 20.17
C GLY A 193 -17.63 -0.13 21.41
N TRP A 194 -16.90 -1.24 21.32
CA TRP A 194 -16.51 -1.98 22.52
C TRP A 194 -15.45 -1.21 23.32
N GLU A 195 -15.53 -1.35 24.65
CA GLU A 195 -14.69 -0.61 25.58
C GLU A 195 -13.63 -1.53 26.21
N TYR A 196 -12.39 -1.06 26.29
CA TYR A 196 -11.35 -1.74 27.05
C TYR A 196 -11.63 -1.69 28.55
N LEU A 197 -11.50 -2.82 29.21
CA LEU A 197 -11.58 -2.91 30.67
C LEU A 197 -10.17 -2.71 31.27
N ASN A 198 -9.84 -1.48 31.65
CA ASN A 198 -8.49 -1.11 32.13
C ASN A 198 -7.92 -2.05 33.21
N GLY A 199 -8.77 -2.53 34.14
CA GLY A 199 -8.36 -3.46 35.19
C GLY A 199 -8.02 -4.88 34.70
N ALA A 200 -8.28 -5.17 33.42
CA ALA A 200 -8.02 -6.43 32.76
C ALA A 200 -7.28 -6.23 31.42
N CYS A 201 -6.39 -5.24 31.37
CA CYS A 201 -5.46 -4.97 30.27
C CYS A 201 -4.08 -4.76 30.87
N MET A 202 -3.14 -5.71 30.64
CA MET A 202 -1.84 -5.70 31.29
C MET A 202 -0.81 -6.60 30.62
N ASP A 203 0.45 -6.31 30.89
CA ASP A 203 1.53 -7.28 30.65
C ASP A 203 1.46 -8.42 31.65
N LEU A 204 1.82 -9.64 31.21
CA LEU A 204 1.85 -10.83 32.04
C LEU A 204 3.21 -11.00 32.70
N ASN A 205 3.25 -11.33 34.00
CA ASN A 205 4.48 -11.52 34.72
C ASN A 205 5.40 -12.62 34.15
N GLY A 206 4.81 -13.61 33.48
CA GLY A 206 5.55 -14.71 32.84
C GLY A 206 5.93 -14.46 31.38
N GLY A 207 5.68 -13.26 30.86
CA GLY A 207 5.85 -12.86 29.47
C GLY A 207 4.55 -12.91 28.67
N GLY A 208 4.40 -11.96 27.76
CA GLY A 208 3.19 -11.73 26.99
C GLY A 208 2.28 -10.67 27.58
N SER A 209 1.10 -10.52 27.01
CA SER A 209 0.13 -9.50 27.41
C SER A 209 -1.32 -9.97 27.23
N LEU A 210 -2.25 -9.29 27.86
CA LEU A 210 -3.68 -9.50 27.65
C LEU A 210 -4.45 -8.17 27.65
N VAL A 211 -5.50 -8.14 26.86
CA VAL A 211 -6.51 -7.08 26.90
C VAL A 211 -7.91 -7.69 26.97
N THR A 212 -8.82 -6.97 27.61
CA THR A 212 -10.22 -7.35 27.69
C THR A 212 -11.07 -6.20 27.17
N LEU A 213 -11.98 -6.49 26.23
CA LEU A 213 -12.96 -5.54 25.70
C LEU A 213 -14.36 -6.02 26.01
N LYS A 214 -15.25 -5.07 26.34
CA LYS A 214 -16.63 -5.30 26.71
C LYS A 214 -17.56 -4.62 25.72
N SER A 215 -18.62 -5.31 25.30
CA SER A 215 -19.73 -4.75 24.53
C SER A 215 -20.65 -3.90 25.42
N PRO A 216 -21.46 -3.02 24.82
CA PRO A 216 -22.52 -2.31 25.55
C PRO A 216 -23.51 -3.24 26.27
N GLU A 217 -23.75 -4.42 25.74
CA GLU A 217 -24.69 -5.42 26.26
C GLU A 217 -24.08 -6.29 27.37
N GLY A 218 -22.79 -6.21 27.63
CA GLY A 218 -22.08 -6.94 28.68
C GLY A 218 -21.37 -8.20 28.19
N ASP A 219 -21.44 -8.54 26.91
CA ASP A 219 -20.52 -9.53 26.34
C ASP A 219 -19.10 -9.03 26.39
N TYR A 220 -18.14 -9.93 26.44
CA TYR A 220 -16.72 -9.53 26.47
C TYR A 220 -15.83 -10.53 25.74
N SER A 221 -14.67 -10.04 25.37
CA SER A 221 -13.59 -10.84 24.79
C SER A 221 -12.26 -10.54 25.47
N ILE A 222 -11.46 -11.57 25.63
CA ILE A 222 -10.11 -11.50 26.19
C ILE A 222 -9.14 -11.95 25.11
N ILE A 223 -8.16 -11.13 24.77
CA ILE A 223 -7.16 -11.43 23.75
C ILE A 223 -5.79 -11.47 24.44
N ILE A 224 -5.13 -12.62 24.34
CA ILE A 224 -3.89 -12.93 25.07
C ILE A 224 -2.84 -13.34 24.04
N GLU A 225 -1.64 -12.83 24.18
CA GLU A 225 -0.45 -13.36 23.54
C GLU A 225 0.61 -13.68 24.61
N THR A 226 1.48 -14.64 24.31
CA THR A 226 2.50 -15.14 25.25
C THR A 226 3.89 -15.17 24.61
N LYS A 227 4.17 -14.20 23.74
CA LYS A 227 5.45 -14.09 23.04
C LYS A 227 6.59 -13.99 24.05
N GLY A 228 7.61 -14.83 23.87
CA GLY A 228 8.79 -14.86 24.72
C GLY A 228 8.57 -15.43 26.11
N ALA A 229 7.38 -15.90 26.48
CA ALA A 229 7.16 -16.65 27.74
C ALA A 229 8.01 -17.90 27.76
N LYS A 230 8.47 -18.31 28.95
CA LYS A 230 9.41 -19.45 29.13
C LYS A 230 8.75 -20.68 29.71
N ALA A 231 7.55 -20.55 30.23
CA ALA A 231 6.82 -21.65 30.90
C ALA A 231 5.31 -21.45 30.74
N LEU A 232 4.56 -22.50 31.03
CA LEU A 232 3.11 -22.43 31.18
C LEU A 232 2.75 -21.39 32.25
N GLN A 233 1.71 -20.60 31.97
CA GLN A 233 1.15 -19.66 32.94
C GLN A 233 -0.32 -20.05 33.21
N THR A 234 -0.73 -19.94 34.46
CA THR A 234 -2.15 -20.15 34.83
C THR A 234 -2.73 -18.82 35.26
N LEU A 235 -3.76 -18.38 34.50
CA LEU A 235 -4.49 -17.14 34.73
C LEU A 235 -5.81 -17.47 35.45
N HIS A 236 -6.11 -16.73 36.52
CA HIS A 236 -7.38 -16.79 37.24
C HIS A 236 -8.16 -15.53 36.97
N PHE A 237 -9.39 -15.70 36.54
CA PHE A 237 -10.29 -14.59 36.21
C PHE A 237 -11.49 -14.59 37.14
N THR A 238 -11.83 -13.41 37.63
CA THR A 238 -13.03 -13.15 38.40
C THR A 238 -13.87 -12.12 37.66
N LEU A 239 -15.13 -12.41 37.41
CA LEU A 239 -16.06 -11.49 36.73
C LEU A 239 -16.70 -10.56 37.74
N ASP A 240 -16.69 -9.28 37.45
CA ASP A 240 -17.34 -8.22 38.22
C ASP A 240 -18.44 -7.55 37.40
N GLY A 241 -19.39 -6.94 38.12
CA GLY A 241 -20.48 -6.16 37.53
C GLY A 241 -21.44 -6.94 36.68
N SER A 242 -21.79 -6.36 35.53
CA SER A 242 -22.80 -6.85 34.59
C SER A 242 -22.24 -7.65 33.42
N LEU A 243 -21.05 -8.20 33.58
CA LEU A 243 -20.45 -9.06 32.53
C LEU A 243 -21.23 -10.34 32.38
N SER A 244 -21.37 -10.79 31.14
CA SER A 244 -22.02 -12.07 30.79
C SER A 244 -21.34 -13.25 31.46
N ASP A 245 -22.11 -14.18 32.00
CA ASP A 245 -21.66 -15.45 32.56
C ASP A 245 -21.83 -16.64 31.61
N ASN A 246 -22.04 -16.36 30.32
CA ASN A 246 -22.04 -17.36 29.28
C ASN A 246 -20.69 -18.08 29.18
N ASN A 247 -20.70 -19.33 28.71
CA ASN A 247 -19.49 -20.05 28.43
C ASN A 247 -18.61 -19.27 27.45
N LEU A 248 -17.29 -19.31 27.69
CA LEU A 248 -16.32 -18.66 26.82
C LEU A 248 -15.96 -19.60 25.67
N CYS A 249 -16.17 -19.18 24.47
CA CYS A 249 -15.57 -19.82 23.33
C CYS A 249 -14.06 -19.48 23.29
N VAL A 250 -13.22 -20.46 22.98
CA VAL A 250 -11.77 -20.31 23.00
C VAL A 250 -11.19 -20.62 21.63
N TRP A 251 -10.41 -19.68 21.11
CA TRP A 251 -9.65 -19.84 19.88
C TRP A 251 -8.16 -19.65 20.15
N HIS A 252 -7.35 -20.40 19.43
CA HIS A 252 -5.93 -20.52 19.71
C HIS A 252 -5.10 -20.53 18.43
N SER A 253 -3.91 -19.93 18.52
CA SER A 253 -2.87 -20.02 17.49
C SER A 253 -1.52 -20.33 18.14
N ASN A 254 -0.75 -21.18 17.49
CA ASN A 254 0.67 -21.41 17.74
C ASN A 254 1.40 -21.62 16.40
N ALA A 255 2.70 -21.88 16.42
CA ALA A 255 3.49 -22.05 15.20
C ALA A 255 2.97 -23.18 14.27
N GLU A 256 2.35 -24.21 14.83
CA GLU A 256 1.87 -25.39 14.07
C GLU A 256 0.46 -25.19 13.52
N LYS A 257 -0.42 -24.59 14.32
CA LYS A 257 -1.84 -24.43 13.99
C LYS A 257 -2.32 -23.03 14.34
N GLN A 258 -2.89 -22.33 13.37
CA GLN A 258 -3.42 -20.99 13.56
C GLN A 258 -4.93 -21.00 13.53
N PHE A 259 -5.53 -20.17 14.36
CA PHE A 259 -6.96 -19.90 14.50
C PHE A 259 -7.79 -21.19 14.61
N THR A 260 -7.49 -21.97 15.66
CA THR A 260 -8.12 -23.27 15.92
C THR A 260 -9.05 -23.15 17.12
N ARG A 261 -10.26 -23.67 16.98
CA ARG A 261 -11.26 -23.72 18.06
C ARG A 261 -10.82 -24.76 19.09
N LEU A 262 -10.78 -24.36 20.37
CA LEU A 262 -10.60 -25.25 21.51
C LEU A 262 -11.94 -25.51 22.21
N ASN A 263 -11.92 -26.33 23.28
CA ASN A 263 -13.08 -26.55 24.12
C ASN A 263 -13.48 -25.26 24.83
N ASP A 264 -14.78 -25.07 25.02
CA ASP A 264 -15.33 -23.93 25.75
C ASP A 264 -14.95 -24.01 27.22
N ILE A 265 -14.74 -22.82 27.80
CA ILE A 265 -14.54 -22.69 29.24
C ILE A 265 -15.90 -22.38 29.88
N LYS A 266 -16.28 -23.20 30.84
CA LYS A 266 -17.46 -22.96 31.65
C LYS A 266 -17.13 -22.01 32.80
N ILE A 267 -17.91 -20.94 32.93
CA ILE A 267 -17.84 -20.02 34.05
C ILE A 267 -18.61 -20.63 35.22
N THR A 268 -18.01 -20.66 36.40
CA THR A 268 -18.65 -21.22 37.61
C THR A 268 -18.43 -20.24 38.77
N GLY A 269 -19.52 -19.76 39.38
CA GLY A 269 -19.43 -18.82 40.49
C GLY A 269 -18.77 -17.47 40.11
N LYS A 270 -18.91 -17.03 38.84
CA LYS A 270 -18.25 -15.87 38.26
C LYS A 270 -16.71 -15.98 38.20
N GLU A 271 -16.20 -17.19 38.16
CA GLU A 271 -14.76 -17.43 38.06
C GLU A 271 -14.44 -18.46 36.98
N PHE A 272 -13.27 -18.35 36.41
CA PHE A 272 -12.69 -19.37 35.54
C PHE A 272 -11.16 -19.29 35.55
N THR A 273 -10.55 -20.36 35.07
CA THR A 273 -9.08 -20.48 35.00
C THR A 273 -8.69 -20.92 33.59
N LEU A 274 -7.60 -20.36 33.10
CA LEU A 274 -7.02 -20.71 31.81
C LEU A 274 -5.51 -20.95 32.01
N THR A 275 -5.02 -22.10 31.55
CA THR A 275 -3.59 -22.35 31.41
C THR A 275 -3.16 -22.08 29.97
N ILE A 276 -2.18 -21.20 29.82
CA ILE A 276 -1.66 -20.74 28.51
C ILE A 276 -0.22 -21.22 28.32
N ALA A 277 0.07 -21.64 27.08
CA ALA A 277 1.42 -22.11 26.71
C ALA A 277 2.30 -20.93 26.26
N PRO A 278 3.62 -21.04 26.28
CA PRO A 278 4.54 -20.09 25.65
C PRO A 278 4.30 -19.96 24.15
N ASP A 279 4.65 -18.81 23.61
CA ASP A 279 4.60 -18.49 22.17
C ASP A 279 3.26 -18.91 21.51
N ALA A 280 2.17 -18.41 22.07
CA ALA A 280 0.82 -18.72 21.63
C ALA A 280 -0.09 -17.48 21.70
N VAL A 281 -1.18 -17.52 20.96
CA VAL A 281 -2.26 -16.53 21.02
C VAL A 281 -3.56 -17.22 21.40
N TYR A 282 -4.31 -16.61 22.30
CA TYR A 282 -5.64 -17.06 22.73
C TYR A 282 -6.63 -15.90 22.59
N SER A 283 -7.80 -16.19 22.05
CA SER A 283 -8.95 -15.29 22.12
C SER A 283 -10.13 -16.01 22.71
N LEU A 284 -10.67 -15.44 23.79
CA LEU A 284 -11.82 -15.95 24.50
C LEU A 284 -12.99 -14.96 24.31
N SER A 285 -14.21 -15.46 24.18
CA SER A 285 -15.39 -14.58 24.09
C SER A 285 -16.65 -15.26 24.60
N THR A 286 -17.54 -14.47 25.19
CA THR A 286 -18.94 -14.87 25.44
C THR A 286 -19.80 -14.82 24.18
N THR A 287 -19.34 -14.13 23.11
CA THR A 287 -19.99 -14.14 21.80
C THR A 287 -19.62 -15.40 21.01
N THR A 288 -20.45 -15.77 20.06
CA THR A 288 -20.26 -16.93 19.19
C THR A 288 -20.30 -16.54 17.71
N GLY A 289 -19.98 -17.48 16.82
CA GLY A 289 -20.00 -17.24 15.38
C GLY A 289 -18.63 -17.07 14.75
N GLN A 290 -17.56 -17.06 15.55
CA GLN A 290 -16.20 -17.02 15.03
C GLN A 290 -15.91 -18.27 14.21
N GLN A 291 -15.21 -18.11 13.09
CA GLN A 291 -14.90 -19.21 12.18
C GLN A 291 -13.60 -18.98 11.42
N LYS A 292 -12.86 -20.03 11.18
CA LYS A 292 -11.68 -19.97 10.31
C LYS A 292 -12.07 -19.79 8.84
N GLY A 293 -13.22 -20.28 8.46
CA GLY A 293 -13.64 -20.31 7.07
C GLY A 293 -12.83 -21.28 6.20
N SER A 294 -13.08 -21.21 4.92
CA SER A 294 -12.31 -21.90 3.90
C SER A 294 -12.12 -20.96 2.70
N TYR A 295 -11.04 -21.13 1.98
CA TYR A 295 -10.76 -20.40 0.76
C TYR A 295 -10.08 -21.31 -0.26
N ASP A 296 -10.45 -21.14 -1.53
CA ASP A 296 -9.79 -21.79 -2.66
C ASP A 296 -9.11 -20.73 -3.52
N ALA A 297 -7.79 -20.68 -3.45
CA ALA A 297 -7.03 -19.82 -4.35
C ALA A 297 -6.99 -20.44 -5.74
N PRO A 298 -7.34 -19.70 -6.82
CA PRO A 298 -7.12 -20.17 -8.18
C PRO A 298 -5.67 -20.59 -8.41
N ALA A 299 -5.44 -21.50 -9.35
CA ALA A 299 -4.09 -21.94 -9.68
C ALA A 299 -3.24 -20.75 -10.18
N SER A 300 -1.99 -20.69 -9.73
CA SER A 300 -0.99 -19.74 -10.25
C SER A 300 -0.80 -19.95 -11.76
N LYS A 301 -0.68 -18.85 -12.49
CA LYS A 301 -0.44 -18.85 -13.94
C LYS A 301 0.59 -17.78 -14.30
N PRO A 302 1.46 -18.02 -15.29
CA PRO A 302 2.35 -16.99 -15.79
C PRO A 302 1.54 -15.82 -16.36
N PHE A 303 2.15 -14.65 -16.40
CA PHE A 303 1.55 -13.49 -17.06
C PHE A 303 1.23 -13.82 -18.52
N PRO A 304 0.08 -13.36 -19.05
CA PRO A 304 -0.30 -13.62 -20.44
C PRO A 304 0.76 -13.10 -21.43
N PHE A 305 1.28 -14.01 -22.23
CA PHE A 305 2.24 -13.68 -23.27
C PHE A 305 1.90 -14.46 -24.56
N PRO A 306 1.78 -13.79 -25.70
CA PRO A 306 1.89 -12.35 -25.92
C PRO A 306 0.73 -11.57 -25.30
N TYR A 307 0.96 -10.27 -25.03
CA TYR A 307 -0.02 -9.36 -24.44
C TYR A 307 -0.30 -8.17 -25.37
N TYR A 308 -1.57 -7.81 -25.52
CA TYR A 308 -1.99 -6.65 -26.30
C TYR A 308 -3.18 -5.95 -25.63
N GLU A 309 -2.99 -4.71 -25.23
CA GLU A 309 -3.98 -3.86 -24.60
C GLU A 309 -4.32 -2.67 -25.51
N THR A 310 -5.62 -2.50 -25.79
CA THR A 310 -6.16 -1.41 -26.62
C THR A 310 -6.94 -0.38 -25.82
N PHE A 311 -7.16 -0.63 -24.55
CA PHE A 311 -7.96 0.17 -23.61
C PHE A 311 -9.45 0.34 -23.99
N GLU A 312 -9.92 -0.17 -25.11
CA GLU A 312 -11.29 0.04 -25.62
C GLU A 312 -12.38 -0.67 -24.78
N GLN A 313 -12.01 -1.63 -23.93
CA GLN A 313 -12.93 -2.30 -23.02
C GLN A 313 -13.37 -1.41 -21.85
N TYR A 314 -12.65 -0.35 -21.54
CA TYR A 314 -12.92 0.55 -20.42
C TYR A 314 -13.95 1.64 -20.81
N LYS A 315 -15.16 1.23 -21.22
CA LYS A 315 -16.22 2.17 -21.61
C LYS A 315 -16.62 3.11 -20.47
N HIS A 316 -16.53 2.61 -19.23
CA HIS A 316 -16.86 3.30 -18.00
C HIS A 316 -15.65 3.22 -17.05
N PRO A 317 -14.61 4.06 -17.26
CA PRO A 317 -13.36 3.97 -16.49
C PRO A 317 -13.55 4.10 -14.98
N GLU A 318 -14.56 4.87 -14.54
CA GLU A 318 -14.93 5.04 -13.14
C GLU A 318 -15.25 3.72 -12.43
N GLN A 319 -15.75 2.71 -13.14
CA GLN A 319 -16.04 1.39 -12.61
C GLN A 319 -14.77 0.57 -12.29
N TYR A 320 -13.63 1.01 -12.81
CA TYR A 320 -12.33 0.40 -12.61
C TYR A 320 -11.38 1.30 -11.81
N GLY A 321 -11.90 2.36 -11.19
CA GLY A 321 -11.09 3.37 -10.52
C GLY A 321 -10.14 4.09 -11.45
N TYR A 322 -10.47 4.17 -12.74
CA TYR A 322 -9.65 4.71 -13.82
C TYR A 322 -8.33 3.94 -14.08
N LEU A 323 -8.14 2.79 -13.43
CA LEU A 323 -6.89 2.03 -13.52
C LEU A 323 -6.93 1.01 -14.66
N PRO A 324 -5.90 0.96 -15.51
CA PRO A 324 -5.70 -0.14 -16.46
C PRO A 324 -5.42 -1.45 -15.72
N ARG A 325 -5.80 -2.55 -16.33
CA ARG A 325 -5.50 -3.88 -15.78
C ARG A 325 -4.01 -4.20 -15.83
N TYR A 326 -3.53 -4.85 -14.77
CA TYR A 326 -2.18 -5.43 -14.70
C TYR A 326 -1.03 -4.44 -14.76
N THR A 327 -1.28 -3.16 -14.95
CA THR A 327 -0.27 -2.13 -14.76
C THR A 327 -0.15 -1.78 -13.27
N ALA A 328 1.04 -1.43 -12.84
CA ALA A 328 1.30 -0.91 -11.51
C ALA A 328 2.09 0.39 -11.61
N ASP A 329 1.50 1.47 -11.11
CA ASP A 329 2.15 2.77 -11.08
C ASP A 329 3.18 2.80 -9.95
N ILE A 330 4.43 3.00 -10.31
CA ILE A 330 5.51 3.10 -9.34
C ILE A 330 5.69 4.56 -8.91
N CYS A 331 5.51 5.48 -9.85
CA CYS A 331 5.49 6.92 -9.55
C CYS A 331 4.59 7.61 -10.58
N GLY A 332 3.83 8.62 -10.14
CA GLY A 332 2.84 9.29 -10.96
C GLY A 332 1.46 8.62 -10.84
N ALA A 333 0.59 8.89 -11.81
CA ALA A 333 -0.70 8.25 -11.96
C ALA A 333 -1.01 8.06 -13.44
N PHE A 334 -1.22 6.82 -13.86
CA PHE A 334 -1.50 6.45 -15.23
C PHE A 334 -2.93 5.92 -15.32
N GLU A 335 -3.82 6.72 -15.86
CA GLU A 335 -5.26 6.49 -15.83
C GLU A 335 -5.84 6.28 -17.22
N ILE A 336 -6.95 5.55 -17.28
CA ILE A 336 -7.75 5.46 -18.49
C ILE A 336 -8.37 6.82 -18.80
N ALA A 337 -8.15 7.31 -20.01
CA ALA A 337 -8.62 8.58 -20.51
C ALA A 337 -9.21 8.45 -21.91
N ASP A 338 -9.95 9.47 -22.36
CA ASP A 338 -10.31 9.58 -23.76
C ASP A 338 -9.09 9.96 -24.59
N ARG A 339 -9.00 9.38 -25.79
CA ARG A 339 -7.95 9.75 -26.74
C ARG A 339 -8.10 11.22 -27.16
N PRO A 340 -6.99 11.97 -27.32
CA PRO A 340 -7.04 13.36 -27.76
C PRO A 340 -7.73 13.57 -29.13
N ASP A 341 -7.74 12.54 -29.98
CA ASP A 341 -8.40 12.57 -31.30
C ASP A 341 -9.88 12.13 -31.27
N GLY A 342 -10.42 11.82 -30.07
CA GLY A 342 -11.80 11.40 -29.86
C GLY A 342 -12.12 9.99 -30.36
N LYS A 343 -11.11 9.17 -30.67
CA LYS A 343 -11.29 7.84 -31.28
C LYS A 343 -11.07 6.69 -30.29
N GLY A 344 -11.76 6.73 -29.15
CA GLY A 344 -11.71 5.67 -28.18
C GLY A 344 -10.98 6.03 -26.90
N LYS A 345 -10.49 5.01 -26.19
CA LYS A 345 -9.81 5.12 -24.89
C LYS A 345 -8.30 4.92 -25.04
N CYS A 346 -7.56 5.43 -24.10
CA CYS A 346 -6.11 5.28 -23.99
C CYS A 346 -5.71 5.38 -22.52
N MET A 347 -4.44 5.22 -22.23
CA MET A 347 -3.84 5.47 -20.93
C MET A 347 -3.13 6.82 -20.93
N ARG A 348 -3.27 7.61 -19.88
CA ARG A 348 -2.63 8.92 -19.73
C ARG A 348 -1.92 9.04 -18.42
N GLN A 349 -0.69 9.55 -18.39
CA GLN A 349 -0.09 10.07 -17.17
C GLN A 349 -0.73 11.43 -16.84
N VAL A 350 -1.40 11.53 -15.68
CA VAL A 350 -2.27 12.69 -15.38
C VAL A 350 -1.66 13.69 -14.40
N VAL A 351 -0.54 13.39 -13.73
CA VAL A 351 0.09 14.26 -12.74
C VAL A 351 1.09 15.21 -13.41
N PRO A 352 0.78 16.52 -13.50
CA PRO A 352 1.61 17.45 -14.26
C PRO A 352 2.77 18.06 -13.46
N VAL A 353 2.84 17.82 -12.16
CA VAL A 353 3.85 18.36 -11.25
C VAL A 353 4.54 17.24 -10.47
N PRO A 354 5.78 17.42 -10.04
CA PRO A 354 6.46 16.41 -9.23
C PRO A 354 5.67 16.04 -7.98
N THR A 355 5.43 14.75 -7.81
CA THR A 355 4.80 14.21 -6.61
C THR A 355 5.75 14.28 -5.43
N ILE A 356 5.20 14.28 -4.22
CA ILE A 356 5.98 14.04 -3.02
C ILE A 356 6.39 12.57 -3.05
N SER A 357 7.68 12.32 -2.98
CA SER A 357 8.27 11.00 -3.09
C SER A 357 9.42 10.86 -2.09
N TRP A 358 9.68 9.64 -1.64
CA TRP A 358 10.86 9.31 -0.85
C TRP A 358 12.15 9.34 -1.68
N ALA A 359 12.04 9.14 -2.98
CA ALA A 359 13.13 9.19 -3.94
C ALA A 359 12.86 10.28 -5.00
N PRO A 360 13.41 11.49 -4.84
CA PRO A 360 13.15 12.62 -5.75
C PRO A 360 13.62 12.36 -7.19
N ASP A 361 14.54 11.41 -7.38
CA ASP A 361 15.08 11.04 -8.68
C ASP A 361 14.28 9.96 -9.42
N TRP A 362 13.17 9.51 -8.86
CA TRP A 362 12.33 8.51 -9.51
C TRP A 362 11.72 9.04 -10.80
N LYS A 363 11.74 8.18 -11.83
CA LYS A 363 10.96 8.40 -13.04
C LYS A 363 9.48 8.18 -12.77
N TYR A 364 8.66 8.84 -13.58
CA TYR A 364 7.19 8.65 -13.60
C TYR A 364 6.90 7.50 -14.54
N TYR A 365 6.58 6.33 -14.01
CA TYR A 365 6.40 5.15 -14.82
C TYR A 365 5.44 4.15 -14.20
N SER A 366 4.84 3.36 -15.09
CA SER A 366 3.97 2.23 -14.80
C SER A 366 4.53 0.97 -15.41
N ILE A 367 4.52 -0.13 -14.67
CA ILE A 367 5.10 -1.41 -15.09
C ILE A 367 4.04 -2.44 -15.40
N ILE A 368 4.40 -3.43 -16.22
CA ILE A 368 3.54 -4.55 -16.58
C ILE A 368 4.37 -5.76 -17.02
N GLY A 369 3.97 -6.95 -16.59
CA GLY A 369 4.48 -8.18 -17.18
C GLY A 369 5.16 -9.13 -16.21
N ASP A 370 6.15 -9.85 -16.73
CA ASP A 370 6.87 -10.88 -15.99
C ASP A 370 8.37 -10.55 -15.95
N SER A 371 8.96 -10.57 -14.78
CA SER A 371 10.39 -10.30 -14.59
C SER A 371 11.30 -11.34 -15.29
N ALA A 372 10.79 -12.48 -15.70
CA ALA A 372 11.54 -13.53 -16.39
C ALA A 372 11.64 -13.33 -17.91
N TRP A 373 10.93 -12.35 -18.50
CA TRP A 373 11.01 -12.12 -19.94
C TRP A 373 12.40 -11.64 -20.36
N ASN A 374 12.96 -12.27 -21.38
CA ASN A 374 14.31 -11.94 -21.86
C ASN A 374 14.34 -11.35 -23.28
N ASP A 375 13.96 -12.10 -24.31
CA ASP A 375 13.93 -11.63 -25.69
C ASP A 375 12.49 -11.34 -26.13
N TYR A 376 12.16 -10.07 -26.28
CA TYR A 376 10.81 -9.65 -26.68
C TYR A 376 10.80 -8.26 -27.33
N ASP A 377 9.68 -7.95 -27.97
CA ASP A 377 9.33 -6.60 -28.43
C ASP A 377 8.30 -6.01 -27.46
N VAL A 378 8.52 -4.78 -26.98
CA VAL A 378 7.49 -3.95 -26.37
C VAL A 378 7.21 -2.77 -27.26
N SER A 379 5.94 -2.46 -27.52
CA SER A 379 5.56 -1.28 -28.31
C SER A 379 4.29 -0.63 -27.78
N ALA A 380 4.18 0.66 -27.99
CA ALA A 380 2.98 1.44 -27.71
C ALA A 380 2.88 2.64 -28.67
N ASP A 381 1.68 3.08 -28.96
CA ASP A 381 1.45 4.37 -29.57
C ASP A 381 1.58 5.45 -28.51
N LEU A 382 2.36 6.48 -28.78
CA LEU A 382 2.65 7.61 -27.91
C LEU A 382 2.14 8.90 -28.53
N TYR A 383 1.39 9.69 -27.75
CA TYR A 383 1.02 11.06 -28.11
C TYR A 383 1.61 12.03 -27.09
N LEU A 384 2.34 13.00 -27.58
CA LEU A 384 3.02 14.01 -26.78
C LEU A 384 2.28 15.35 -26.83
N ASN A 385 2.10 15.97 -25.66
CA ASN A 385 1.73 17.38 -25.59
C ASN A 385 2.97 18.25 -25.85
N SER A 386 2.76 19.56 -26.02
CA SER A 386 3.87 20.49 -26.24
C SER A 386 4.81 20.54 -25.01
N GLY A 387 6.09 20.35 -25.25
CA GLY A 387 7.13 20.31 -24.24
C GLY A 387 7.20 18.99 -23.46
N ASP A 388 6.53 17.93 -23.93
CA ASP A 388 6.60 16.59 -23.32
C ASP A 388 7.74 15.75 -23.89
N ALA A 389 8.26 14.84 -23.06
CA ALA A 389 9.04 13.70 -23.48
C ALA A 389 8.57 12.47 -22.68
N ALA A 390 8.47 11.34 -23.37
CA ALA A 390 7.96 10.11 -22.78
C ALA A 390 8.42 8.89 -23.59
N GLY A 391 8.06 7.69 -23.14
CA GLY A 391 8.42 6.50 -23.89
C GLY A 391 8.02 5.19 -23.27
N ILE A 392 8.68 4.15 -23.74
CA ILE A 392 8.46 2.76 -23.34
C ILE A 392 9.72 2.19 -22.68
N MET A 393 9.51 1.27 -21.76
CA MET A 393 10.57 0.61 -21.00
C MET A 393 10.54 -0.90 -21.20
N GLY A 394 11.69 -1.55 -21.02
CA GLY A 394 11.78 -2.99 -21.01
C GLY A 394 12.96 -3.51 -20.20
N ARG A 395 12.95 -4.82 -19.94
CA ARG A 395 13.86 -5.51 -19.04
C ARG A 395 13.99 -4.83 -17.68
N ILE A 396 12.84 -4.35 -17.16
CA ILE A 396 12.75 -3.81 -15.81
C ILE A 396 12.80 -4.98 -14.84
N ASN A 397 13.89 -5.12 -14.09
CA ASN A 397 14.08 -6.20 -13.14
C ASN A 397 14.20 -5.74 -11.68
N ASP A 398 14.07 -4.44 -11.44
CA ASP A 398 13.96 -3.84 -10.13
C ASP A 398 13.25 -2.49 -10.30
N VAL A 399 12.23 -2.23 -9.52
CA VAL A 399 11.45 -0.99 -9.59
C VAL A 399 12.00 0.11 -8.71
N GLY A 400 13.03 -0.20 -7.92
CA GLY A 400 13.55 0.70 -6.92
C GLY A 400 12.66 0.80 -5.68
N SER A 401 13.25 1.25 -4.60
CA SER A 401 12.54 1.57 -3.36
C SER A 401 12.64 3.05 -3.05
N GLY A 402 11.85 3.54 -2.10
CA GLY A 402 11.92 4.91 -1.60
C GLY A 402 13.28 5.31 -1.00
N TYR A 403 14.24 4.41 -0.93
CA TYR A 403 15.50 4.58 -0.21
C TYR A 403 16.72 4.80 -1.10
N GLY A 404 16.54 5.39 -2.26
CA GLY A 404 17.64 5.81 -3.15
C GLY A 404 18.04 4.78 -4.19
N ILE A 405 17.21 3.76 -4.41
CA ILE A 405 17.34 2.82 -5.53
C ILE A 405 16.45 3.34 -6.66
N ILE A 406 17.02 3.59 -7.82
CA ILE A 406 16.26 3.95 -9.02
C ILE A 406 15.91 2.69 -9.82
N PRO A 407 14.83 2.71 -10.63
CA PRO A 407 14.44 1.56 -11.46
C PRO A 407 15.59 1.11 -12.36
N LYS A 408 15.71 -0.20 -12.54
CA LYS A 408 16.69 -0.85 -13.41
C LYS A 408 16.02 -1.34 -14.67
N GLY A 409 16.56 -1.01 -15.82
CA GLY A 409 16.02 -1.42 -17.11
C GLY A 409 16.52 -0.53 -18.24
N TYR A 410 15.89 -0.66 -19.39
CA TYR A 410 16.15 0.17 -20.57
C TYR A 410 14.90 0.94 -20.95
N TYR A 411 15.08 2.12 -21.55
CA TYR A 411 13.96 2.84 -22.13
C TYR A 411 14.30 3.48 -23.49
N LEU A 412 13.27 3.59 -24.32
CA LEU A 412 13.25 4.37 -25.54
C LEU A 412 12.41 5.61 -25.29
N GLN A 413 13.02 6.77 -25.31
CA GLN A 413 12.40 8.07 -25.11
C GLN A 413 12.22 8.80 -26.43
N LEU A 414 11.10 9.51 -26.61
CA LEU A 414 10.87 10.47 -27.66
C LEU A 414 10.39 11.79 -27.05
N GLY A 415 11.05 12.88 -27.39
CA GLY A 415 10.62 14.26 -27.10
C GLY A 415 9.81 14.85 -28.24
N ASP A 416 8.94 15.80 -27.93
CA ASP A 416 8.16 16.54 -28.94
C ASP A 416 9.05 17.39 -29.86
N ASP A 417 10.27 17.65 -29.44
CA ASP A 417 11.32 18.27 -30.24
C ASP A 417 12.03 17.30 -31.22
N GLY A 418 11.65 16.03 -31.21
CA GLY A 418 12.20 14.96 -32.04
C GLY A 418 13.48 14.35 -31.51
N LEU A 419 13.96 14.69 -30.32
CA LEU A 419 15.08 14.01 -29.70
C LEU A 419 14.65 12.61 -29.26
N CYS A 420 15.25 11.58 -29.87
CA CYS A 420 15.02 10.19 -29.52
C CYS A 420 16.27 9.61 -28.82
N LYS A 421 16.10 8.94 -27.68
CA LYS A 421 17.18 8.37 -26.89
C LYS A 421 16.90 6.92 -26.53
N LEU A 422 17.93 6.10 -26.59
CA LEU A 422 17.97 4.77 -25.98
C LEU A 422 18.88 4.85 -24.75
N VAL A 423 18.33 4.51 -23.60
CA VAL A 423 18.99 4.74 -22.31
C VAL A 423 18.96 3.47 -21.48
N VAL A 424 20.05 3.17 -20.79
CA VAL A 424 20.06 2.21 -19.68
C VAL A 424 19.97 2.96 -18.36
N VAL A 425 19.05 2.53 -17.50
CA VAL A 425 18.90 3.03 -16.13
C VAL A 425 19.67 2.11 -15.21
N ARG A 426 20.73 2.61 -14.60
CA ARG A 426 21.53 1.89 -13.60
C ARG A 426 21.00 2.25 -12.22
N GLY A 427 20.69 1.25 -11.42
CA GLY A 427 20.30 1.48 -10.03
C GLY A 427 21.37 2.32 -9.31
N LYS A 428 20.94 3.32 -8.54
CA LYS A 428 21.82 4.10 -7.69
C LYS A 428 21.63 3.66 -6.26
N VAL A 429 22.61 2.94 -5.74
CA VAL A 429 22.69 2.67 -4.30
C VAL A 429 23.79 3.56 -3.73
N ASP A 430 23.42 4.59 -3.01
CA ASP A 430 24.38 5.36 -2.21
C ASP A 430 24.63 4.62 -0.89
N LYS A 431 25.59 3.68 -0.91
CA LYS A 431 26.00 2.91 0.27
C LYS A 431 26.54 3.77 1.42
N LYS A 432 26.81 5.05 1.19
CA LYS A 432 27.21 6.00 2.22
C LYS A 432 26.03 6.61 2.97
N LYS A 433 24.85 6.57 2.36
CA LYS A 433 23.59 7.02 2.95
C LYS A 433 22.73 5.80 3.32
N LEU A 434 23.11 5.14 4.42
CA LEU A 434 22.28 4.09 4.99
C LEU A 434 21.08 4.76 5.64
N ILE A 435 19.96 4.77 4.93
CA ILE A 435 18.67 5.29 5.40
C ILE A 435 17.77 4.08 5.66
N GLY A 436 16.91 4.17 6.67
CA GLY A 436 15.96 3.13 7.00
C GLY A 436 16.43 2.20 8.13
N ASP A 437 15.65 1.15 8.35
CA ASP A 437 15.92 0.14 9.37
C ASP A 437 17.08 -0.81 9.02
N ALA A 438 17.37 -1.77 9.90
CA ALA A 438 18.49 -2.70 9.75
C ALA A 438 18.37 -3.58 8.50
N GLU A 439 17.14 -3.93 8.08
CA GLU A 439 16.88 -4.77 6.91
C GLU A 439 17.09 -3.98 5.62
N GLN A 440 16.57 -2.76 5.57
CA GLN A 440 16.80 -1.81 4.48
C GLN A 440 18.30 -1.51 4.32
N GLN A 441 19.00 -1.29 5.43
CA GLN A 441 20.44 -1.08 5.40
C GLN A 441 21.21 -2.33 4.94
N ALA A 442 20.75 -3.53 5.32
CA ALA A 442 21.32 -4.77 4.83
C ALA A 442 21.08 -4.96 3.34
N PHE A 443 19.89 -4.64 2.85
CA PHE A 443 19.57 -4.66 1.42
C PHE A 443 20.46 -3.69 0.64
N ILE A 444 20.59 -2.44 1.09
CA ILE A 444 21.47 -1.45 0.48
C ILE A 444 22.94 -1.93 0.47
N LYS A 445 23.43 -2.47 1.59
CA LYS A 445 24.79 -2.99 1.71
C LYS A 445 25.07 -4.17 0.77
N ASN A 446 24.08 -5.04 0.62
CA ASN A 446 24.19 -6.28 -0.17
C ASN A 446 23.90 -6.05 -1.66
N SER A 447 23.42 -4.87 -2.05
CA SER A 447 23.21 -4.53 -3.45
C SER A 447 24.51 -4.63 -4.23
N LYS A 448 24.47 -5.28 -5.39
CA LYS A 448 25.61 -5.39 -6.31
C LYS A 448 25.86 -4.09 -7.10
N ASP A 449 24.94 -3.13 -7.00
CA ASP A 449 25.02 -1.86 -7.71
C ASP A 449 25.94 -0.89 -6.94
N GLU A 450 27.24 -1.09 -7.09
CA GLU A 450 28.24 -0.13 -6.69
C GLU A 450 28.67 0.68 -7.91
N GLY A 451 28.66 2.00 -7.79
CA GLY A 451 29.22 2.88 -8.79
C GLY A 451 28.36 4.07 -9.16
N GLU A 452 28.68 4.71 -10.25
CA GLU A 452 27.96 5.84 -10.80
C GLU A 452 26.55 5.38 -11.25
N GLY A 453 25.59 5.44 -10.32
CA GLY A 453 24.19 5.24 -10.62
C GLY A 453 23.69 6.30 -11.60
N GLY A 454 22.46 6.13 -12.06
CA GLY A 454 21.81 7.08 -12.95
C GLY A 454 21.58 6.51 -14.34
N GLU A 455 21.47 7.40 -15.28
CA GLU A 455 21.15 7.09 -16.67
C GLU A 455 22.38 7.20 -17.55
N LYS A 456 22.56 6.19 -18.41
CA LYS A 456 23.54 6.24 -19.47
C LYS A 456 22.85 6.19 -20.82
N VAL A 457 23.01 7.24 -21.63
CA VAL A 457 22.56 7.24 -23.02
C VAL A 457 23.44 6.29 -23.83
N LEU A 458 22.83 5.23 -24.36
CA LEU A 458 23.50 4.25 -25.22
C LEU A 458 23.54 4.71 -26.67
N ALA A 459 22.48 5.36 -27.13
CA ALA A 459 22.38 5.94 -28.47
C ALA A 459 21.35 7.07 -28.49
N SER A 460 21.54 8.04 -29.37
CA SER A 460 20.57 9.13 -29.58
C SER A 460 20.56 9.60 -31.01
N VAL A 461 19.41 10.12 -31.45
CA VAL A 461 19.22 10.71 -32.78
C VAL A 461 18.20 11.84 -32.71
N LYS A 462 18.38 12.87 -33.53
CA LYS A 462 17.38 13.93 -33.75
C LYS A 462 16.58 13.58 -34.99
N LEU A 463 15.29 13.27 -34.81
CA LEU A 463 14.38 12.91 -35.88
C LEU A 463 13.70 14.18 -36.43
N SER A 464 13.61 14.31 -37.74
CA SER A 464 12.83 15.35 -38.39
C SER A 464 11.37 14.93 -38.50
N GLY A 465 10.45 15.92 -38.44
CA GLY A 465 9.01 15.68 -38.63
C GLY A 465 8.26 15.21 -37.37
N ILE A 466 8.95 15.05 -36.25
CA ILE A 466 8.33 14.85 -34.96
C ILE A 466 7.80 16.19 -34.43
N SER A 467 6.59 16.18 -33.88
CA SER A 467 5.95 17.34 -33.25
C SER A 467 4.92 16.88 -32.23
N SER A 468 4.59 17.72 -31.26
CA SER A 468 3.46 17.51 -30.39
C SER A 468 2.13 17.41 -31.17
N GLY A 469 1.10 16.82 -30.55
CA GLY A 469 -0.23 16.71 -31.13
C GLY A 469 -0.42 15.58 -32.14
N LYS A 470 0.49 14.62 -32.17
CA LYS A 470 0.42 13.46 -33.09
C LYS A 470 0.77 12.16 -32.36
N TRP A 471 0.25 11.06 -32.87
CA TRP A 471 0.58 9.71 -32.46
C TRP A 471 1.82 9.20 -33.20
N TYR A 472 2.72 8.54 -32.47
CA TYR A 472 3.90 7.85 -32.98
C TYR A 472 3.96 6.47 -32.37
N ASN A 473 4.18 5.43 -33.18
CA ASN A 473 4.40 4.08 -32.65
C ASN A 473 5.85 3.93 -32.21
N LEU A 474 6.07 3.72 -30.92
CA LEU A 474 7.37 3.37 -30.36
C LEU A 474 7.47 1.84 -30.22
N LYS A 475 8.64 1.28 -30.58
CA LYS A 475 8.92 -0.14 -30.33
C LYS A 475 10.36 -0.30 -29.85
N LEU A 476 10.54 -1.04 -28.77
CA LEU A 476 11.82 -1.41 -28.19
C LEU A 476 11.96 -2.93 -28.28
N ARG A 477 13.00 -3.40 -28.96
CA ARG A 477 13.31 -4.81 -29.18
C ARG A 477 14.50 -5.24 -28.40
N PHE A 478 14.39 -6.38 -27.73
CA PHE A 478 15.47 -7.07 -27.04
C PHE A 478 15.76 -8.42 -27.72
N LYS A 479 17.01 -8.65 -28.12
CA LYS A 479 17.48 -9.93 -28.67
C LYS A 479 18.91 -10.20 -28.23
N GLY A 480 19.10 -11.07 -27.25
CA GLY A 480 20.38 -11.20 -26.58
C GLY A 480 20.83 -9.84 -26.02
N ASN A 481 22.04 -9.43 -26.33
CA ASN A 481 22.58 -8.13 -25.91
C ASN A 481 22.23 -6.97 -26.87
N GLU A 482 21.55 -7.28 -27.98
CA GLU A 482 21.17 -6.26 -28.96
C GLU A 482 19.84 -5.62 -28.53
N ILE A 483 19.82 -4.28 -28.51
CA ILE A 483 18.68 -3.45 -28.16
C ILE A 483 18.40 -2.49 -29.30
N ILE A 484 17.19 -2.51 -29.85
CA ILE A 484 16.83 -1.73 -31.05
C ILE A 484 15.58 -0.91 -30.78
N GLY A 485 15.68 0.40 -31.03
CA GLY A 485 14.56 1.35 -30.98
C GLY A 485 14.00 1.62 -32.38
N PHE A 486 12.66 1.59 -32.47
CA PHE A 486 11.93 1.91 -33.70
C PHE A 486 10.92 3.01 -33.44
N ILE A 487 10.71 3.88 -34.42
CA ILE A 487 9.60 4.84 -34.48
C ILE A 487 8.86 4.61 -35.79
N ASP A 488 7.55 4.39 -35.73
CA ASP A 488 6.69 4.09 -36.88
C ASP A 488 7.28 2.96 -37.76
N ASP A 489 7.66 1.85 -37.12
CA ASP A 489 8.30 0.66 -37.70
C ASP A 489 9.67 0.89 -38.37
N LYS A 490 10.23 2.10 -38.35
CA LYS A 490 11.57 2.38 -38.83
C LYS A 490 12.57 2.26 -37.69
N GLN A 491 13.63 1.47 -37.90
CA GLN A 491 14.73 1.41 -36.95
C GLN A 491 15.43 2.79 -36.89
N VAL A 492 15.48 3.39 -35.71
CA VAL A 492 16.09 4.71 -35.49
C VAL A 492 17.34 4.63 -34.61
N LEU A 493 17.37 3.69 -33.68
CA LEU A 493 18.49 3.50 -32.75
C LEU A 493 18.84 2.02 -32.61
N LYS A 494 20.10 1.76 -32.31
CA LYS A 494 20.61 0.43 -31.98
C LYS A 494 21.79 0.54 -31.02
N ALA A 495 21.83 -0.33 -30.02
CA ALA A 495 22.93 -0.47 -29.09
C ALA A 495 23.16 -1.94 -28.73
N ASN A 496 24.33 -2.24 -28.18
CA ASN A 496 24.62 -3.51 -27.51
C ASN A 496 24.94 -3.19 -26.04
N ASP A 497 24.22 -3.82 -25.14
CA ASP A 497 24.42 -3.72 -23.70
C ASP A 497 23.96 -5.00 -23.01
N ASP A 498 24.71 -5.52 -22.06
CA ASP A 498 24.49 -6.78 -21.37
C ASP A 498 24.19 -6.63 -19.88
N LEU A 499 23.92 -5.40 -19.44
CA LEU A 499 23.70 -5.13 -18.03
C LEU A 499 22.45 -5.85 -17.50
N TYR A 500 21.34 -5.82 -18.25
CA TYR A 500 20.11 -6.50 -17.89
C TYR A 500 19.66 -7.47 -19.00
N GLY A 501 19.61 -8.76 -18.66
CA GLY A 501 19.23 -9.82 -19.61
C GLY A 501 17.75 -10.12 -19.64
N HIS A 502 16.97 -9.68 -18.64
CA HIS A 502 15.55 -10.00 -18.50
C HIS A 502 14.81 -8.91 -17.71
N GLY A 503 13.50 -8.93 -17.70
CA GLY A 503 12.66 -8.06 -16.92
C GLY A 503 11.34 -7.68 -17.60
N MET A 504 10.50 -6.96 -16.87
CA MET A 504 9.18 -6.50 -17.30
C MET A 504 9.24 -5.36 -18.30
N ALA A 505 8.09 -5.02 -18.86
CA ALA A 505 7.88 -3.82 -19.67
C ALA A 505 7.30 -2.66 -18.84
N GLY A 506 7.28 -1.45 -19.40
CA GLY A 506 6.68 -0.28 -18.77
C GLY A 506 6.46 0.88 -19.73
N LEU A 507 5.74 1.86 -19.25
CA LEU A 507 5.49 3.15 -19.88
C LEU A 507 6.00 4.24 -18.95
N PHE A 508 6.65 5.28 -19.48
CA PHE A 508 7.16 6.34 -18.62
C PHE A 508 6.93 7.73 -19.20
N ALA A 509 6.92 8.72 -18.31
CA ALA A 509 6.90 10.13 -18.61
C ALA A 509 8.14 10.82 -18.03
N GLU A 510 8.72 11.74 -18.76
CA GLU A 510 9.90 12.46 -18.31
C GLU A 510 9.55 13.50 -17.25
N LYS A 511 10.44 13.68 -16.30
CA LYS A 511 10.36 14.69 -15.26
C LYS A 511 11.38 15.79 -15.53
N TYR A 512 10.88 17.00 -15.55
CA TYR A 512 11.68 18.24 -15.48
C TYR A 512 11.69 18.76 -14.03
N GLN A 513 12.42 19.82 -13.72
CA GLN A 513 12.56 20.31 -12.33
C GLN A 513 11.22 20.47 -11.60
N ASP A 514 10.29 21.14 -12.21
CA ASP A 514 8.98 21.53 -11.65
C ASP A 514 7.78 21.02 -12.47
N LYS A 515 8.03 20.25 -13.52
CA LYS A 515 7.02 19.73 -14.45
C LYS A 515 7.22 18.24 -14.70
N VAL A 516 6.14 17.53 -14.86
CA VAL A 516 6.10 16.15 -15.35
C VAL A 516 5.31 16.13 -16.65
N SER A 517 5.83 15.43 -17.65
CA SER A 517 5.14 15.19 -18.92
C SER A 517 3.84 14.42 -18.68
N THR A 518 2.82 14.77 -19.46
CA THR A 518 1.49 14.14 -19.38
C THR A 518 1.09 13.47 -20.71
N PRO A 519 1.91 12.51 -21.19
CA PRO A 519 1.67 11.81 -22.45
C PRO A 519 0.45 10.93 -22.40
N TYR A 520 -0.03 10.55 -23.60
CA TYR A 520 -1.01 9.49 -23.77
C TYR A 520 -0.36 8.29 -24.43
N PHE A 521 -0.80 7.10 -24.04
CA PHE A 521 -0.33 5.81 -24.55
C PHE A 521 -1.52 4.98 -25.02
N ASP A 522 -1.35 4.29 -26.13
CA ASP A 522 -2.37 3.39 -26.67
C ASP A 522 -1.70 2.16 -27.30
N ASN A 523 -2.50 1.14 -27.58
CA ASN A 523 -2.03 -0.05 -28.28
C ASN A 523 -0.77 -0.68 -27.70
N LEU A 524 -0.72 -0.87 -26.36
CA LEU A 524 0.41 -1.50 -25.69
C LEU A 524 0.52 -2.97 -26.08
N ARG A 525 1.63 -3.36 -26.70
CA ARG A 525 1.92 -4.72 -27.15
C ARG A 525 3.23 -5.24 -26.60
N ILE A 526 3.21 -6.46 -26.10
CA ILE A 526 4.39 -7.16 -25.61
C ILE A 526 4.36 -8.57 -26.21
N ALA A 527 5.36 -8.93 -26.99
CA ALA A 527 5.34 -10.19 -27.73
C ALA A 527 6.73 -10.71 -28.07
N GLU A 528 6.78 -11.93 -28.56
CA GLU A 528 7.99 -12.49 -29.14
C GLU A 528 8.57 -11.61 -30.26
N VAL A 529 9.89 -11.58 -30.34
CA VAL A 529 10.62 -10.77 -31.32
C VAL A 529 10.09 -11.01 -32.74
N GLY A 530 9.67 -9.94 -33.39
CA GLY A 530 9.21 -9.96 -34.79
C GLY A 530 7.75 -10.34 -34.97
N THR A 531 6.97 -10.51 -33.91
CA THR A 531 5.52 -10.77 -34.03
C THR A 531 4.82 -9.57 -34.69
N ARG A 532 4.12 -9.81 -35.82
CA ARG A 532 3.46 -8.74 -36.58
C ARG A 532 1.99 -8.58 -36.27
N HIS A 533 1.29 -9.67 -35.99
CA HIS A 533 -0.16 -9.67 -35.80
C HIS A 533 -0.50 -10.21 -34.41
N LEU A 534 -1.12 -9.39 -33.61
CA LEU A 534 -1.68 -9.77 -32.30
C LEU A 534 -3.16 -9.42 -32.26
N LYS A 535 -3.93 -10.25 -31.60
CA LYS A 535 -5.29 -9.92 -31.20
C LYS A 535 -5.24 -9.32 -29.80
N PRO A 536 -6.13 -8.36 -29.48
CA PRO A 536 -6.25 -7.85 -28.11
C PRO A 536 -6.41 -9.02 -27.13
N THR A 537 -5.69 -8.94 -26.02
CA THR A 537 -5.76 -9.95 -24.97
C THR A 537 -7.15 -9.91 -24.35
N ALA A 538 -7.84 -11.04 -24.36
CA ALA A 538 -9.18 -11.14 -23.79
C ALA A 538 -9.18 -10.77 -22.30
N ALA A 539 -10.29 -10.19 -21.84
CA ALA A 539 -10.53 -9.98 -20.43
C ALA A 539 -10.49 -11.32 -19.69
N PHE A 540 -9.78 -11.37 -18.57
CA PHE A 540 -9.76 -12.56 -17.73
C PHE A 540 -11.08 -12.73 -16.97
N HIS A 541 -11.44 -13.99 -16.69
CA HIS A 541 -12.56 -14.29 -15.80
C HIS A 541 -12.37 -13.61 -14.45
N GLY A 542 -13.41 -12.94 -13.97
CA GLY A 542 -13.46 -12.36 -12.63
C GLY A 542 -13.16 -10.86 -12.55
N GLN A 543 -12.88 -10.17 -13.64
CA GLN A 543 -12.88 -8.70 -13.62
C GLN A 543 -14.31 -8.16 -13.70
N THR A 544 -15.01 -8.30 -12.60
CA THR A 544 -16.15 -7.45 -12.33
C THR A 544 -15.65 -6.03 -12.09
N PRO A 545 -16.35 -5.01 -12.57
CA PRO A 545 -16.11 -3.64 -12.17
C PRO A 545 -16.01 -3.58 -10.64
N ILE A 546 -14.97 -2.92 -10.12
CA ILE A 546 -14.73 -2.77 -8.68
C ILE A 546 -15.94 -2.07 -8.03
N TYR A 547 -16.62 -1.22 -8.78
CA TYR A 547 -17.80 -0.48 -8.35
C TYR A 547 -18.96 -0.75 -9.31
N THR A 548 -19.87 -1.60 -8.91
CA THR A 548 -21.22 -1.58 -9.47
C THR A 548 -21.95 -0.40 -8.81
N THR A 549 -22.02 0.73 -9.48
CA THR A 549 -23.03 1.72 -9.14
C THR A 549 -24.38 1.10 -9.42
N SER A 550 -24.93 0.34 -8.49
CA SER A 550 -26.35 0.16 -8.46
C SER A 550 -26.92 1.53 -8.11
N LYS A 551 -27.16 2.36 -9.11
CA LYS A 551 -28.22 3.33 -9.01
C LYS A 551 -29.46 2.48 -8.71
N LYS A 552 -29.82 2.40 -7.45
CA LYS A 552 -31.21 2.11 -7.09
C LYS A 552 -31.97 3.24 -7.75
N GLU A 553 -32.57 2.95 -8.89
CA GLU A 553 -33.63 3.78 -9.42
C GLU A 553 -34.62 3.98 -8.26
N LYS A 554 -34.73 5.23 -7.80
CA LYS A 554 -35.80 5.65 -6.92
C LYS A 554 -37.03 5.92 -7.77
#